data_661548141cdcd0c1ec9abc09d2037d8b
#
_entry.id   661548141cdcd0c1ec9abc09d2037d8b
#
_cell.length_a   1.000
_cell.length_b   1.000
_cell.length_c   1.000
_cell.angle_alpha   90.00
_cell.angle_beta   90.00
_cell.angle_gamma   90.00
#
_symmetry.space_group_name_H-M   'P 1'
#
loop_
_entity.id
_entity.type
_entity.pdbx_description
1 polymer ?
#
loop_
_entity_poly.entity_id
_entity_poly.type
_entity_poly.pdbx_seq_one_letter_code
_entity_poly.pdbx_strand_id
1 'polypeptide(L)'
;MKVTVVGAGNVGATCAHEIARKELARELVLLDVKEGLTLGKALDMWQTSSVQGFNTRITGVTSDFAKTANSEVVVITSGIPRRPGMSRDDLIDINARIVKEVTEGIVAYSPNAKIIVVTNPLDVMTYAAFLAAKLPSNRVFGM
;
A
#
# COMPACT_ATOMS: atom_id res chain seq x y z
N MET A 1 -9.56 -4.12 13.20
CA MET A 1 -8.82 -4.42 11.95
C MET A 1 -7.79 -3.33 11.72
N LYS A 2 -6.58 -3.71 11.33
CA LYS A 2 -5.50 -2.82 10.87
C LYS A 2 -5.30 -3.01 9.37
N VAL A 3 -5.23 -1.91 8.65
CA VAL A 3 -4.97 -1.89 7.21
C VAL A 3 -3.70 -1.09 6.93
N THR A 4 -2.87 -1.56 6.01
CA THR A 4 -1.74 -0.79 5.49
C THR A 4 -1.96 -0.50 4.01
N VAL A 5 -1.71 0.74 3.61
CA VAL A 5 -1.61 1.17 2.21
C VAL A 5 -0.16 1.51 1.92
N VAL A 6 0.44 0.83 0.94
CA VAL A 6 1.82 1.06 0.50
C VAL A 6 1.83 1.82 -0.81
N GLY A 7 2.51 2.95 -0.80
CA GLY A 7 2.48 3.95 -1.85
C GLY A 7 1.54 5.11 -1.51
N ALA A 8 2.11 6.29 -1.26
CA ALA A 8 1.36 7.51 -0.91
C ALA A 8 1.17 8.45 -2.10
N GLY A 9 1.20 7.90 -3.32
CA GLY A 9 0.81 8.61 -4.53
C GLY A 9 -0.69 8.97 -4.53
N ASN A 10 -1.21 9.42 -5.66
CA ASN A 10 -2.63 9.84 -5.74
C ASN A 10 -3.58 8.66 -5.44
N VAL A 11 -3.32 7.49 -6.03
CA VAL A 11 -4.17 6.30 -5.84
C VAL A 11 -4.13 5.84 -4.38
N GLY A 12 -2.93 5.65 -3.81
CA GLY A 12 -2.79 5.18 -2.43
C GLY A 12 -3.35 6.15 -1.39
N ALA A 13 -3.12 7.45 -1.57
CA ALA A 13 -3.67 8.46 -0.67
C ALA A 13 -5.21 8.50 -0.73
N THR A 14 -5.79 8.41 -1.93
CA THR A 14 -7.26 8.35 -2.09
C THR A 14 -7.82 7.06 -1.47
N CYS A 15 -7.17 5.93 -1.71
CA CYS A 15 -7.55 4.66 -1.09
C CYS A 15 -7.50 4.75 0.45
N ALA A 16 -6.42 5.28 1.01
CA ALA A 16 -6.28 5.47 2.45
C ALA A 16 -7.37 6.39 3.01
N HIS A 17 -7.67 7.50 2.34
CA HIS A 17 -8.72 8.41 2.76
C HIS A 17 -10.11 7.75 2.76
N GLU A 18 -10.44 6.97 1.72
CA GLU A 18 -11.73 6.27 1.66
C GLU A 18 -11.84 5.16 2.71
N ILE A 19 -10.76 4.43 2.99
CA ILE A 19 -10.71 3.43 4.07
C ILE A 19 -11.00 4.11 5.42
N ALA A 20 -10.38 5.26 5.69
CA ALA A 20 -10.57 6.01 6.92
C ALA A 20 -11.99 6.57 7.02
N ARG A 21 -12.46 7.26 5.98
CA ARG A 21 -13.79 7.90 5.93
C ARG A 21 -14.94 6.90 6.11
N LYS A 22 -14.77 5.70 5.57
CA LYS A 22 -15.77 4.61 5.70
C LYS A 22 -15.57 3.75 6.94
N GLU A 23 -14.60 4.08 7.79
CA GLU A 23 -14.25 3.33 8.99
C GLU A 23 -14.03 1.83 8.75
N LEU A 24 -13.46 1.46 7.59
CA LEU A 24 -13.17 0.06 7.24
C LEU A 24 -12.04 -0.52 8.10
N ALA A 25 -11.30 0.32 8.80
CA ALA A 25 -10.22 -0.06 9.71
C ALA A 25 -10.22 0.80 10.96
N ARG A 26 -9.79 0.26 12.10
CA ARG A 26 -9.50 1.06 13.31
C ARG A 26 -8.15 1.76 13.20
N GLU A 27 -7.18 1.09 12.58
CA GLU A 27 -5.83 1.60 12.35
C GLU A 27 -5.52 1.53 10.87
N LEU A 28 -5.03 2.63 10.33
CA LEU A 28 -4.57 2.76 8.96
C LEU A 28 -3.12 3.24 8.95
N VAL A 29 -2.26 2.48 8.30
CA VAL A 29 -0.87 2.87 8.06
C VAL A 29 -0.72 3.25 6.59
N LEU A 30 -0.20 4.43 6.33
CA LEU A 30 0.19 4.88 5.00
C LEU A 30 1.72 4.86 4.91
N LEU A 31 2.28 3.96 4.11
CA LEU A 31 3.72 3.73 3.97
C LEU A 31 4.20 4.21 2.59
N ASP A 32 5.31 4.93 2.55
CA ASP A 32 6.01 5.31 1.32
C ASP A 32 7.51 5.46 1.60
N VAL A 33 8.33 5.48 0.56
CA VAL A 33 9.77 5.73 0.66
C VAL A 33 10.10 7.23 0.70
N LYS A 34 9.17 8.08 0.25
CA LYS A 34 9.39 9.52 0.18
C LYS A 34 9.20 10.16 1.55
N GLU A 35 10.29 10.74 2.05
CA GLU A 35 10.31 11.40 3.35
C GLU A 35 9.28 12.55 3.45
N GLY A 36 8.61 12.64 4.58
CA GLY A 36 7.62 13.67 4.89
C GLY A 36 6.26 13.52 4.18
N LEU A 37 6.20 12.82 3.04
CA LEU A 37 4.97 12.71 2.25
C LEU A 37 3.83 12.02 3.01
N THR A 38 4.13 10.90 3.63
CA THR A 38 3.14 10.10 4.36
C THR A 38 2.68 10.78 5.63
N LEU A 39 3.60 11.44 6.33
CA LEU A 39 3.29 12.20 7.55
C LEU A 39 2.34 13.36 7.24
N GLY A 40 2.64 14.15 6.20
CA GLY A 40 1.78 15.26 5.78
C GLY A 40 0.40 14.78 5.38
N LYS A 41 0.30 13.76 4.52
CA LYS A 41 -0.98 13.22 4.07
C LYS A 41 -1.79 12.58 5.20
N ALA A 42 -1.15 11.85 6.11
CA ALA A 42 -1.83 11.27 7.26
C ALA A 42 -2.39 12.35 8.19
N LEU A 43 -1.65 13.43 8.40
CA LEU A 43 -2.10 14.57 9.19
C LEU A 43 -3.29 15.28 8.52
N ASP A 44 -3.20 15.55 7.22
CA ASP A 44 -4.29 16.18 6.45
C ASP A 44 -5.57 15.34 6.55
N MET A 45 -5.48 14.02 6.34
CA MET A 45 -6.63 13.12 6.48
C MET A 45 -7.18 13.13 7.91
N TRP A 46 -6.31 13.05 8.91
CA TRP A 46 -6.73 13.08 10.32
C TRP A 46 -7.48 14.36 10.68
N GLN A 47 -7.01 15.51 10.21
CA GLN A 47 -7.66 16.79 10.46
C GLN A 47 -9.08 16.89 9.87
N THR A 48 -9.38 16.11 8.83
CA THR A 48 -10.75 16.05 8.27
C THR A 48 -11.71 15.20 9.11
N SER A 49 -11.21 14.42 10.06
CA SER A 49 -12.01 13.46 10.83
C SER A 49 -13.17 14.10 11.59
N SER A 50 -12.96 15.27 12.17
CA SER A 50 -14.00 15.99 12.91
C SER A 50 -15.16 16.49 12.03
N VAL A 51 -14.86 16.80 10.76
CA VAL A 51 -15.86 17.27 9.78
C VAL A 51 -16.54 16.07 9.10
N GLN A 52 -15.80 15.01 8.81
CA GLN A 52 -16.28 13.84 8.09
C GLN A 52 -16.83 12.73 9.01
N GLY A 53 -16.64 12.85 10.31
CA GLY A 53 -17.24 11.98 11.32
C GLY A 53 -16.65 10.58 11.38
N PHE A 54 -15.32 10.41 11.22
CA PHE A 54 -14.67 9.11 11.38
C PHE A 54 -13.63 9.10 12.51
N ASN A 55 -13.36 7.90 13.07
CA ASN A 55 -12.42 7.69 14.18
C ASN A 55 -11.23 6.80 13.81
N THR A 56 -11.03 6.48 12.55
CA THR A 56 -9.87 5.68 12.09
C THR A 56 -8.57 6.39 12.44
N ARG A 57 -7.69 5.71 13.20
CA ARG A 57 -6.36 6.24 13.51
C ARG A 57 -5.45 6.10 12.31
N ILE A 58 -4.96 7.21 11.76
CA ILE A 58 -4.10 7.24 10.58
C ILE A 58 -2.65 7.52 11.00
N THR A 59 -1.72 6.71 10.53
CA THR A 59 -0.28 6.86 10.78
C THR A 59 0.47 6.91 9.45
N GLY A 60 1.18 7.99 9.18
CA GLY A 60 2.12 8.10 8.06
C GLY A 60 3.49 7.55 8.46
N VAL A 61 4.12 6.76 7.59
CA VAL A 61 5.38 6.09 7.85
C VAL A 61 6.30 6.18 6.63
N THR A 62 7.58 6.46 6.84
CA THR A 62 8.58 6.47 5.78
C THR A 62 9.52 5.27 5.93
N SER A 63 9.52 4.37 4.95
CA SER A 63 10.44 3.22 4.82
C SER A 63 10.51 2.26 6.02
N ASP A 64 9.65 2.39 7.03
CA ASP A 64 9.64 1.54 8.23
C ASP A 64 8.54 0.48 8.16
N PHE A 65 8.86 -0.68 7.62
CA PHE A 65 7.93 -1.81 7.53
C PHE A 65 7.51 -2.37 8.91
N ALA A 66 8.28 -2.15 9.98
CA ALA A 66 7.90 -2.62 11.31
C ALA A 66 6.58 -2.01 11.79
N LYS A 67 6.26 -0.79 11.35
CA LYS A 67 4.98 -0.13 11.66
C LYS A 67 3.77 -0.79 11.00
N THR A 68 3.98 -1.60 9.97
CA THR A 68 2.92 -2.36 9.30
C THR A 68 2.56 -3.65 10.04
N ALA A 69 3.28 -3.99 11.09
CA ALA A 69 3.10 -5.25 11.82
C ALA A 69 1.65 -5.52 12.19
N ASN A 70 1.23 -6.79 12.02
CA ASN A 70 -0.11 -7.28 12.29
C ASN A 70 -1.22 -6.62 11.44
N SER A 71 -0.89 -6.15 10.22
CA SER A 71 -1.92 -5.74 9.26
C SER A 71 -2.71 -6.96 8.78
N GLU A 72 -4.03 -6.84 8.79
CA GLU A 72 -4.94 -7.88 8.28
C GLU A 72 -5.15 -7.77 6.77
N VAL A 73 -5.09 -6.53 6.25
CA VAL A 73 -5.16 -6.25 4.82
C VAL A 73 -4.05 -5.26 4.47
N VAL A 74 -3.40 -5.51 3.33
CA VAL A 74 -2.40 -4.60 2.76
C VAL A 74 -2.75 -4.29 1.31
N VAL A 75 -2.81 -3.01 0.98
CA VAL A 75 -3.05 -2.53 -0.39
C VAL A 75 -1.74 -2.00 -0.94
N ILE A 76 -1.24 -2.59 -2.04
CA ILE A 76 0.00 -2.18 -2.70
C ILE A 76 -0.35 -1.34 -3.92
N THR A 77 -0.07 -0.04 -3.82
CA THR A 77 -0.21 0.93 -4.92
C THR A 77 1.14 1.50 -5.35
N SER A 78 2.22 0.99 -4.76
CA SER A 78 3.59 1.44 -5.04
C SER A 78 4.03 1.01 -6.43
N GLY A 79 4.63 1.94 -7.15
CA GLY A 79 5.14 1.76 -8.49
C GLY A 79 5.35 3.11 -9.17
N ILE A 80 6.03 3.10 -10.29
CA ILE A 80 6.20 4.30 -11.11
C ILE A 80 5.20 4.30 -12.28
N PRO A 81 4.69 5.47 -12.67
CA PRO A 81 3.93 5.60 -13.90
C PRO A 81 4.87 5.48 -15.12
N ARG A 82 4.32 5.07 -16.25
CA ARG A 82 5.05 5.07 -17.51
C ARG A 82 5.48 6.48 -17.88
N ARG A 83 6.76 6.65 -18.21
CA ARG A 83 7.33 7.95 -18.64
C ARG A 83 7.53 7.95 -20.16
N PRO A 84 7.54 9.13 -20.82
CA PRO A 84 7.92 9.24 -22.22
C PRO A 84 9.28 8.61 -22.47
N GLY A 85 9.39 7.79 -23.54
CA GLY A 85 10.61 7.05 -23.88
C GLY A 85 10.82 5.72 -23.16
N MET A 86 9.99 5.38 -22.17
CA MET A 86 10.07 4.10 -21.48
C MET A 86 9.31 3.01 -22.24
N SER A 87 9.95 1.88 -22.47
CA SER A 87 9.30 0.70 -23.03
C SER A 87 8.31 0.07 -22.03
N ARG A 88 7.48 -0.84 -22.48
CA ARG A 88 6.61 -1.61 -21.58
C ARG A 88 7.41 -2.54 -20.69
N ASP A 89 8.45 -3.14 -21.22
CA ASP A 89 9.30 -4.09 -20.51
C ASP A 89 10.11 -3.38 -19.42
N ASP A 90 10.65 -2.18 -19.68
CA ASP A 90 11.32 -1.37 -18.65
C ASP A 90 10.38 -1.06 -17.47
N LEU A 91 9.12 -0.73 -17.75
CA LEU A 91 8.13 -0.48 -16.72
C LEU A 91 7.83 -1.73 -15.88
N ILE A 92 7.72 -2.88 -16.54
CA ILE A 92 7.49 -4.16 -15.89
C ILE A 92 8.66 -4.47 -14.95
N ASP A 93 9.89 -4.38 -15.42
CA ASP A 93 11.09 -4.70 -14.64
C ASP A 93 11.21 -3.82 -13.38
N ILE A 94 11.00 -2.51 -13.54
CA ILE A 94 11.08 -1.56 -12.42
C ILE A 94 9.97 -1.85 -11.40
N ASN A 95 8.73 -1.94 -11.85
CA ASN A 95 7.61 -2.13 -10.95
C ASN A 95 7.63 -3.53 -10.28
N ALA A 96 8.09 -4.56 -10.97
CA ALA A 96 8.24 -5.89 -10.39
C ALA A 96 9.25 -5.92 -9.23
N ARG A 97 10.37 -5.20 -9.35
CA ARG A 97 11.34 -5.04 -8.25
C ARG A 97 10.72 -4.31 -7.06
N ILE A 98 10.00 -3.21 -7.31
CA ILE A 98 9.31 -2.44 -6.25
C ILE A 98 8.28 -3.32 -5.55
N VAL A 99 7.41 -3.98 -6.29
CA VAL A 99 6.35 -4.83 -5.73
C VAL A 99 6.93 -6.01 -4.95
N LYS A 100 8.01 -6.63 -5.45
CA LYS A 100 8.71 -7.70 -4.74
C LYS A 100 9.24 -7.22 -3.40
N GLU A 101 10.03 -6.13 -3.38
CA GLU A 101 10.63 -5.57 -2.18
C GLU A 101 9.56 -5.19 -1.14
N VAL A 102 8.52 -4.50 -1.58
CA VAL A 102 7.38 -4.13 -0.72
C VAL A 102 6.70 -5.37 -0.15
N THR A 103 6.42 -6.36 -0.99
CA THR A 103 5.74 -7.59 -0.54
C THR A 103 6.57 -8.36 0.48
N GLU A 104 7.86 -8.53 0.24
CA GLU A 104 8.79 -9.18 1.19
C GLU A 104 8.84 -8.42 2.52
N GLY A 105 8.94 -7.09 2.47
CA GLY A 105 8.93 -6.23 3.65
C GLY A 105 7.63 -6.34 4.46
N ILE A 106 6.50 -6.38 3.79
CA ILE A 106 5.18 -6.54 4.43
C ILE A 106 5.04 -7.92 5.09
N VAL A 107 5.34 -8.99 4.36
CA VAL A 107 5.14 -10.36 4.87
C VAL A 107 6.02 -10.66 6.08
N ALA A 108 7.21 -10.04 6.16
CA ALA A 108 8.09 -10.18 7.32
C ALA A 108 7.42 -9.73 8.64
N TYR A 109 6.55 -8.71 8.60
CA TYR A 109 5.87 -8.17 9.77
C TYR A 109 4.37 -8.51 9.84
N SER A 110 3.77 -8.92 8.71
CA SER A 110 2.35 -9.24 8.60
C SER A 110 2.14 -10.53 7.80
N PRO A 111 2.62 -11.70 8.29
CA PRO A 111 2.60 -12.97 7.55
C PRO A 111 1.18 -13.52 7.32
N ASN A 112 0.20 -12.99 8.02
CA ASN A 112 -1.20 -13.39 7.87
C ASN A 112 -2.04 -12.41 7.05
N ALA A 113 -1.45 -11.36 6.50
CA ALA A 113 -2.15 -10.35 5.72
C ALA A 113 -2.78 -10.93 4.43
N LYS A 114 -3.88 -10.30 4.01
CA LYS A 114 -4.39 -10.39 2.65
C LYS A 114 -3.82 -9.23 1.86
N ILE A 115 -3.21 -9.51 0.72
CA ILE A 115 -2.52 -8.52 -0.10
C ILE A 115 -3.39 -8.21 -1.32
N ILE A 116 -3.69 -6.94 -1.53
CA ILE A 116 -4.41 -6.42 -2.70
C ILE A 116 -3.42 -5.59 -3.51
N VAL A 117 -3.13 -6.02 -4.73
CA VAL A 117 -2.23 -5.33 -5.65
C VAL A 117 -3.03 -4.47 -6.61
N VAL A 118 -2.69 -3.18 -6.69
CA VAL A 118 -3.31 -2.19 -7.60
C VAL A 118 -2.31 -1.69 -8.63
N THR A 119 -1.01 -1.92 -8.40
CA THR A 119 0.09 -1.49 -9.27
C THR A 119 -0.01 -2.09 -10.67
N ASN A 120 0.20 -1.25 -11.69
CA ASN A 120 0.20 -1.68 -13.10
C ASN A 120 1.61 -2.03 -13.61
N PRO A 121 1.69 -2.99 -14.58
CA PRO A 121 0.64 -3.83 -15.17
C PRO A 121 0.07 -4.83 -14.16
N LEU A 122 -1.26 -4.81 -13.95
CA LEU A 122 -1.91 -5.48 -12.84
C LEU A 122 -1.61 -6.96 -12.72
N ASP A 123 -1.82 -7.74 -13.78
CA ASP A 123 -1.67 -9.20 -13.74
C ASP A 123 -0.21 -9.59 -13.42
N VAL A 124 0.74 -8.90 -14.06
CA VAL A 124 2.17 -9.16 -13.87
C VAL A 124 2.59 -8.80 -12.44
N MET A 125 2.14 -7.65 -11.93
CA MET A 125 2.46 -7.20 -10.57
C MET A 125 1.80 -8.07 -9.51
N THR A 126 0.58 -8.53 -9.74
CA THR A 126 -0.10 -9.47 -8.85
C THR A 126 0.64 -10.81 -8.78
N TYR A 127 1.11 -11.30 -9.94
CA TYR A 127 1.91 -12.53 -9.99
C TYR A 127 3.27 -12.35 -9.31
N ALA A 128 3.95 -11.22 -9.53
CA ALA A 128 5.21 -10.89 -8.84
C ALA A 128 5.02 -10.84 -7.31
N ALA A 129 3.96 -10.21 -6.84
CA ALA A 129 3.62 -10.19 -5.41
C ALA A 129 3.33 -11.59 -4.87
N PHE A 130 2.60 -12.41 -5.62
CA PHE A 130 2.30 -13.79 -5.21
C PHE A 130 3.57 -14.63 -5.04
N LEU A 131 4.49 -14.56 -5.99
CA LEU A 131 5.79 -15.26 -5.90
C LEU A 131 6.64 -14.77 -4.72
N ALA A 132 6.66 -13.46 -4.48
CA ALA A 132 7.42 -12.86 -3.40
C ALA A 132 6.82 -13.15 -2.02
N ALA A 133 5.50 -13.14 -1.90
CA ALA A 133 4.78 -13.35 -0.65
C ALA A 133 4.94 -14.76 -0.08
N LYS A 134 5.05 -15.76 -0.94
CA LYS A 134 5.04 -17.18 -0.55
C LYS A 134 3.83 -17.54 0.32
N LEU A 135 2.73 -16.84 0.12
CA LEU A 135 1.45 -17.06 0.80
C LEU A 135 0.53 -17.94 -0.06
N PRO A 136 -0.50 -18.56 0.54
CA PRO A 136 -1.55 -19.24 -0.21
C PRO A 136 -2.22 -18.31 -1.23
N SER A 137 -2.62 -18.85 -2.39
CA SER A 137 -3.20 -18.06 -3.49
C SER A 137 -4.46 -17.26 -3.11
N ASN A 138 -5.20 -17.72 -2.11
CA ASN A 138 -6.38 -17.02 -1.59
C ASN A 138 -6.06 -15.82 -0.69
N ARG A 139 -4.79 -15.39 -0.63
CA ARG A 139 -4.34 -14.23 0.14
C ARG A 139 -3.69 -13.13 -0.70
N VAL A 140 -3.53 -13.33 -2.01
CA VAL A 140 -2.95 -12.34 -2.91
C VAL A 140 -3.91 -12.11 -4.07
N PHE A 141 -4.36 -10.88 -4.23
CA PHE A 141 -5.37 -10.48 -5.21
C PHE A 141 -4.89 -9.30 -6.05
N GLY A 142 -5.29 -9.26 -7.32
CA GLY A 142 -5.20 -8.08 -8.17
C GLY A 142 -6.54 -7.35 -8.25
N MET A 143 -6.52 -6.02 -8.23
CA MET A 143 -7.73 -5.20 -8.34
C MET A 143 -7.48 -3.97 -9.21
#